data_c06d0b936e07ba85bc18a477a2695074
#
_entry.id   c06d0b936e07ba85bc18a477a2695074
#
_cell.length_a   1.000
_cell.length_b   1.000
_cell.length_c   1.000
_cell.angle_alpha   90.00
_cell.angle_beta   90.00
_cell.angle_gamma   90.00
#
_symmetry.space_group_name_H-M   'P 1'
#
loop_
_entity.id
_entity.type
_entity.pdbx_description
1 polymer ?
#
loop_
_entity_poly.entity_id
_entity_poly.type
_entity_poly.pdbx_seq_one_letter_code
_entity_poly.pdbx_strand_id
1 'polypeptide(L)'
;MPANLSPEYKAAADALRKARDPQERLDCLRQMLSVIPKHKGTDHLQADLKHRIKELDEELEGPKRGGARSSPALVVRPEGAAQIALVGPPNSGKSLLHARLTGSSAKSGPYPHTTQYPEPGMLKWEDVHFQLVDLAAISSAHPLPWLGSSLQSADACLLVVDLSDPDCLEQVAAVQQDLQQRKVSLVTAWPGDAAAAGGDAADAADAADEGDLFALRLPTLLVANKADLLADAATDVAALGELEEPHFPTLLVSAETGQGLGDLGPWLWQALGLVRIYTKTPGKPALHDRPFTLRRGEQTVGGVARLVHREMAKTLKYARVWGPSVVAEGQHVGRDHVLADRDVVELHT
;
A
#
# COMPACT_ATOMS: atom_id res chain seq x y z
N MET A 1 6.88 19.73 -25.48
CA MET A 1 7.79 18.67 -25.99
C MET A 1 8.13 17.80 -24.79
N PRO A 2 7.91 16.49 -24.84
CA PRO A 2 8.31 15.61 -23.75
C PRO A 2 9.82 15.75 -23.55
N ALA A 3 10.24 15.95 -22.30
CA ALA A 3 11.67 15.99 -21.97
C ALA A 3 12.27 14.63 -22.28
N ASN A 4 13.34 14.63 -23.10
CA ASN A 4 14.04 13.37 -23.43
C ASN A 4 14.83 12.92 -22.19
N LEU A 5 14.15 12.18 -21.29
CA LEU A 5 14.70 11.73 -20.02
C LEU A 5 15.68 10.58 -20.26
N SER A 6 16.83 10.60 -19.59
CA SER A 6 17.86 9.57 -19.74
C SER A 6 17.37 8.20 -19.26
N PRO A 7 17.90 7.08 -19.78
CA PRO A 7 17.60 5.74 -19.27
C PRO A 7 17.88 5.60 -17.76
N GLU A 8 18.90 6.26 -17.26
CA GLU A 8 19.25 6.29 -15.83
C GLU A 8 18.19 6.99 -14.99
N TYR A 9 17.60 8.08 -15.53
CA TYR A 9 16.48 8.77 -14.87
C TYR A 9 15.24 7.87 -14.80
N LYS A 10 14.91 7.17 -15.90
CA LYS A 10 13.79 6.23 -15.94
C LYS A 10 13.99 5.09 -14.93
N ALA A 11 15.18 4.51 -14.88
CA ALA A 11 15.51 3.46 -13.90
C ALA A 11 15.39 3.95 -12.44
N ALA A 12 15.81 5.19 -12.15
CA ALA A 12 15.66 5.78 -10.82
C ALA A 12 14.17 6.09 -10.49
N ALA A 13 13.38 6.48 -11.48
CA ALA A 13 11.94 6.68 -11.34
C ALA A 13 11.21 5.37 -11.06
N ASP A 14 11.56 4.28 -11.75
CA ASP A 14 11.02 2.95 -11.50
C ASP A 14 11.43 2.43 -10.11
N ALA A 15 12.65 2.72 -9.68
CA ALA A 15 13.09 2.42 -8.32
C ALA A 15 12.27 3.21 -7.27
N LEU A 16 11.96 4.50 -7.53
CA LEU A 16 11.11 5.31 -6.66
C LEU A 16 9.70 4.74 -6.51
N ARG A 17 9.11 4.25 -7.61
CA ARG A 17 7.77 3.61 -7.59
C ARG A 17 7.75 2.34 -6.74
N LYS A 18 8.86 1.60 -6.69
CA LYS A 18 9.01 0.35 -5.92
C LYS A 18 9.46 0.57 -4.48
N ALA A 19 10.03 1.72 -4.17
CA ALA A 19 10.54 2.06 -2.86
C ALA A 19 9.38 2.29 -1.88
N ARG A 20 9.36 1.53 -0.77
CA ARG A 20 8.35 1.62 0.29
C ARG A 20 8.86 2.39 1.50
N ASP A 21 10.13 2.20 1.84
CA ASP A 21 10.73 2.91 2.96
C ASP A 21 10.99 4.38 2.60
N PRO A 22 10.60 5.34 3.46
CA PRO A 22 10.83 6.76 3.25
C PRO A 22 12.30 7.12 2.96
N GLN A 23 13.26 6.42 3.58
CA GLN A 23 14.68 6.61 3.32
C GLN A 23 15.07 6.14 1.91
N GLU A 24 14.55 4.99 1.45
CA GLU A 24 14.77 4.51 0.08
C GLU A 24 14.18 5.48 -0.95
N ARG A 25 12.99 6.02 -0.68
CA ARG A 25 12.36 7.02 -1.54
C ARG A 25 13.22 8.27 -1.64
N LEU A 26 13.77 8.74 -0.53
CA LEU A 26 14.65 9.89 -0.49
C LEU A 26 15.92 9.66 -1.32
N ASP A 27 16.53 8.48 -1.21
CA ASP A 27 17.72 8.10 -1.98
C ASP A 27 17.40 8.06 -3.49
N CYS A 28 16.24 7.50 -3.88
CA CYS A 28 15.78 7.50 -5.27
C CYS A 28 15.55 8.92 -5.81
N LEU A 29 14.89 9.80 -5.05
CA LEU A 29 14.68 11.20 -5.43
C LEU A 29 16.01 11.96 -5.62
N ARG A 30 16.99 11.74 -4.73
CA ARG A 30 18.33 12.31 -4.86
C ARG A 30 19.05 11.78 -6.09
N GLN A 31 18.92 10.49 -6.39
CA GLN A 31 19.47 9.89 -7.61
C GLN A 31 18.81 10.50 -8.85
N MET A 32 17.47 10.62 -8.89
CA MET A 32 16.77 11.28 -10.01
C MET A 32 17.27 12.71 -10.21
N LEU A 33 17.45 13.48 -9.12
CA LEU A 33 17.96 14.85 -9.20
C LEU A 33 19.41 14.91 -9.71
N SER A 34 20.21 13.89 -9.47
CA SER A 34 21.62 13.82 -9.93
C SER A 34 21.75 13.52 -11.42
N VAL A 35 20.81 12.71 -11.99
CA VAL A 35 20.86 12.23 -13.38
C VAL A 35 19.93 12.99 -14.33
N ILE A 36 19.14 13.93 -13.81
CA ILE A 36 18.24 14.75 -14.64
C ILE A 36 19.03 15.69 -15.54
N PRO A 37 18.72 15.75 -16.86
CA PRO A 37 19.35 16.70 -17.76
C PRO A 37 19.05 18.14 -17.34
N LYS A 38 20.09 19.00 -17.31
CA LYS A 38 19.96 20.42 -16.93
C LYS A 38 19.67 21.27 -18.16
N HIS A 39 18.40 21.46 -18.50
CA HIS A 39 17.96 22.36 -19.55
C HIS A 39 16.60 22.96 -19.20
N LYS A 40 16.23 24.04 -19.89
CA LYS A 40 15.04 24.86 -19.62
C LYS A 40 13.72 24.06 -19.57
N GLY A 41 13.64 22.89 -20.23
CA GLY A 41 12.46 22.01 -20.22
C GLY A 41 12.35 21.13 -18.99
N THR A 42 13.38 21.05 -18.14
CA THR A 42 13.42 20.23 -16.91
C THR A 42 13.42 21.06 -15.62
N ASP A 43 13.36 22.41 -15.74
CA ASP A 43 13.46 23.31 -14.58
C ASP A 43 12.31 23.07 -13.58
N HIS A 44 11.10 22.88 -14.05
CA HIS A 44 9.94 22.56 -13.20
C HIS A 44 10.11 21.22 -12.49
N LEU A 45 10.55 20.21 -13.23
CA LEU A 45 10.77 18.87 -12.69
C LEU A 45 11.90 18.86 -11.63
N GLN A 46 12.95 19.65 -11.84
CA GLN A 46 14.02 19.83 -10.86
C GLN A 46 13.52 20.56 -9.60
N ALA A 47 12.64 21.55 -9.76
CA ALA A 47 12.02 22.26 -8.63
C ALA A 47 11.13 21.32 -7.80
N ASP A 48 10.31 20.50 -8.46
CA ASP A 48 9.44 19.51 -7.82
C ASP A 48 10.27 18.45 -7.06
N LEU A 49 11.35 17.92 -7.67
CA LEU A 49 12.25 16.98 -7.01
C LEU A 49 12.88 17.58 -5.75
N LYS A 50 13.40 18.82 -5.84
CA LYS A 50 13.98 19.51 -4.68
C LYS A 50 12.97 19.75 -3.56
N HIS A 51 11.73 20.12 -3.92
CA HIS A 51 10.68 20.34 -2.96
C HIS A 51 10.36 19.03 -2.20
N ARG A 52 10.19 17.92 -2.92
CA ARG A 52 9.90 16.60 -2.34
C ARG A 52 11.05 16.05 -1.50
N ILE A 53 12.30 16.25 -1.94
CA ILE A 53 13.47 15.88 -1.13
C ILE A 53 13.45 16.65 0.19
N LYS A 54 13.16 17.94 0.16
CA LYS A 54 13.10 18.77 1.36
C LYS A 54 11.97 18.33 2.30
N GLU A 55 10.76 18.09 1.78
CA GLU A 55 9.63 17.60 2.57
C GLU A 55 9.97 16.28 3.26
N LEU A 56 10.51 15.31 2.50
CA LEU A 56 10.84 14.00 3.02
C LEU A 56 12.02 14.03 3.99
N ASP A 57 13.02 14.90 3.76
CA ASP A 57 14.11 15.14 4.72
C ASP A 57 13.57 15.72 6.04
N GLU A 58 12.68 16.72 5.97
CA GLU A 58 12.04 17.33 7.16
C GLU A 58 11.19 16.31 7.93
N GLU A 59 10.49 15.43 7.23
CA GLU A 59 9.71 14.34 7.84
C GLU A 59 10.60 13.30 8.53
N LEU A 60 11.72 12.93 7.91
CA LEU A 60 12.67 11.95 8.46
C LEU A 60 13.51 12.49 9.62
N GLU A 61 13.86 13.78 9.59
CA GLU A 61 14.59 14.41 10.69
C GLU A 61 13.76 14.54 11.97
N GLY A 62 12.42 14.51 11.85
CA GLY A 62 11.50 14.72 12.97
C GLY A 62 11.62 16.13 13.58
N PRO A 63 10.88 16.43 14.65
CA PRO A 63 10.92 17.75 15.29
C PRO A 63 12.32 18.03 15.84
N LYS A 64 12.89 19.17 15.45
CA LYS A 64 14.22 19.65 15.92
C LYS A 64 14.29 19.61 17.45
N ARG A 65 15.35 19.00 17.99
CA ARG A 65 15.64 18.91 19.43
C ARG A 65 15.51 20.27 20.12
N GLY A 66 14.49 20.45 20.96
CA GLY A 66 14.35 21.66 21.77
C GLY A 66 12.94 22.00 22.25
N GLY A 67 11.89 21.31 21.83
CA GLY A 67 10.51 21.55 22.26
C GLY A 67 9.90 20.32 22.92
N ALA A 68 9.43 20.47 24.17
CA ALA A 68 8.65 19.46 24.88
C ALA A 68 7.34 19.17 24.10
N ARG A 69 7.16 17.93 23.65
CA ARG A 69 6.12 17.22 22.90
C ARG A 69 6.59 16.91 21.48
N SER A 70 7.03 15.67 21.30
CA SER A 70 7.16 15.08 19.95
C SER A 70 5.80 15.15 19.28
N SER A 71 5.70 15.90 18.18
CA SER A 71 4.53 15.79 17.30
C SER A 71 4.44 14.34 16.82
N PRO A 72 3.25 13.74 16.79
CA PRO A 72 3.09 12.39 16.27
C PRO A 72 3.65 12.29 14.85
N ALA A 73 4.22 11.15 14.52
CA ALA A 73 4.72 10.91 13.17
C ALA A 73 3.56 10.98 12.17
N LEU A 74 3.68 11.81 11.15
CA LEU A 74 2.68 11.96 10.09
C LEU A 74 2.83 10.86 9.03
N VAL A 75 4.01 10.24 8.93
CA VAL A 75 4.31 9.12 8.02
C VAL A 75 4.52 7.87 8.85
N VAL A 76 3.75 6.84 8.55
CA VAL A 76 3.85 5.52 9.19
C VAL A 76 4.76 4.66 8.33
N ARG A 77 5.82 4.09 8.93
CA ARG A 77 6.68 3.13 8.22
C ARG A 77 5.90 1.86 7.88
N PRO A 78 6.00 1.38 6.63
CA PRO A 78 5.35 0.13 6.25
C PRO A 78 5.87 -1.07 7.03
N GLU A 79 4.95 -1.86 7.54
CA GLU A 79 5.23 -3.12 8.24
C GLU A 79 4.28 -4.22 7.76
N GLY A 80 4.68 -5.49 7.96
CA GLY A 80 3.88 -6.64 7.56
C GLY A 80 3.86 -6.90 6.05
N ALA A 81 2.80 -7.53 5.58
CA ALA A 81 2.66 -7.96 4.18
C ALA A 81 2.38 -6.79 3.24
N ALA A 82 1.58 -5.83 3.67
CA ALA A 82 1.27 -4.60 2.96
C ALA A 82 0.74 -3.53 3.93
N GLN A 83 0.87 -2.26 3.55
CA GLN A 83 0.27 -1.13 4.26
C GLN A 83 -0.98 -0.66 3.52
N ILE A 84 -2.10 -0.60 4.23
CA ILE A 84 -3.42 -0.25 3.70
C ILE A 84 -3.93 1.01 4.40
N ALA A 85 -4.19 2.06 3.65
CA ALA A 85 -4.73 3.30 4.19
C ALA A 85 -6.26 3.25 4.26
N LEU A 86 -6.85 3.64 5.40
CA LEU A 86 -8.29 3.84 5.53
C LEU A 86 -8.59 5.32 5.29
N VAL A 87 -9.35 5.60 4.25
CA VAL A 87 -9.82 6.95 3.89
C VAL A 87 -11.34 6.98 3.82
N GLY A 88 -11.91 8.17 3.87
CA GLY A 88 -13.36 8.36 3.72
C GLY A 88 -13.86 9.59 4.47
N PRO A 89 -15.15 9.91 4.30
CA PRO A 89 -15.78 11.06 4.92
C PRO A 89 -15.86 10.94 6.46
N PRO A 90 -16.21 12.03 7.15
CA PRO A 90 -16.56 11.97 8.57
C PRO A 90 -17.70 11.00 8.83
N ASN A 91 -17.71 10.36 10.01
CA ASN A 91 -18.74 9.45 10.49
C ASN A 91 -18.99 8.17 9.65
N SER A 92 -18.14 7.87 8.65
CA SER A 92 -18.24 6.62 7.87
C SER A 92 -17.89 5.36 8.67
N GLY A 93 -17.37 5.50 9.89
CA GLY A 93 -17.04 4.38 10.76
C GLY A 93 -15.61 3.85 10.61
N LYS A 94 -14.69 4.57 9.94
CA LYS A 94 -13.29 4.18 9.73
C LYS A 94 -12.59 3.71 11.01
N SER A 95 -12.60 4.53 12.04
CA SER A 95 -11.89 4.24 13.29
C SER A 95 -12.49 3.06 14.05
N LEU A 96 -13.81 2.87 13.96
CA LEU A 96 -14.45 1.68 14.51
C LEU A 96 -14.06 0.43 13.73
N LEU A 97 -14.07 0.52 12.39
CA LEU A 97 -13.62 -0.55 11.50
C LEU A 97 -12.17 -0.94 11.79
N HIS A 98 -11.28 0.06 11.87
CA HIS A 98 -9.88 -0.14 12.22
C HIS A 98 -9.73 -0.86 13.57
N ALA A 99 -10.42 -0.40 14.62
CA ALA A 99 -10.36 -1.02 15.93
C ALA A 99 -10.84 -2.47 15.95
N ARG A 100 -11.94 -2.75 15.26
CA ARG A 100 -12.49 -4.12 15.16
C ARG A 100 -11.54 -5.07 14.44
N LEU A 101 -10.87 -4.60 13.38
CA LEU A 101 -9.96 -5.40 12.57
C LEU A 101 -8.60 -5.62 13.25
N THR A 102 -8.12 -4.64 14.01
CA THR A 102 -6.77 -4.67 14.58
C THR A 102 -6.73 -5.03 16.06
N GLY A 103 -7.89 -5.01 16.73
CA GLY A 103 -7.95 -5.17 18.19
C GLY A 103 -7.43 -3.96 18.95
N SER A 104 -7.18 -2.82 18.28
CA SER A 104 -6.76 -1.58 18.93
C SER A 104 -7.93 -0.98 19.73
N SER A 105 -7.61 -0.28 20.82
CA SER A 105 -8.62 0.46 21.58
C SER A 105 -8.95 1.75 20.85
N ALA A 106 -9.92 1.72 19.94
CA ALA A 106 -10.35 2.93 19.27
C ALA A 106 -10.97 3.91 20.26
N LYS A 107 -10.52 5.13 20.22
CA LYS A 107 -11.27 6.27 20.74
C LYS A 107 -12.36 6.66 19.73
N SER A 108 -13.29 5.74 19.48
CA SER A 108 -14.47 6.06 18.67
C SER A 108 -15.42 6.90 19.52
N GLY A 109 -15.61 8.15 19.15
CA GLY A 109 -16.59 9.05 19.78
C GLY A 109 -17.61 9.50 18.73
N PRO A 110 -18.82 9.91 19.15
CA PRO A 110 -19.85 10.40 18.23
C PRO A 110 -19.53 11.79 17.62
N TYR A 111 -18.33 12.30 17.87
CA TYR A 111 -17.91 13.58 17.33
C TYR A 111 -17.11 13.43 16.05
N PRO A 112 -17.41 14.20 14.98
CA PRO A 112 -16.59 14.25 13.77
C PRO A 112 -15.15 14.66 14.13
N HIS A 113 -14.17 14.10 13.37
CA HIS A 113 -12.72 14.39 13.52
C HIS A 113 -12.06 13.89 14.82
N THR A 114 -12.40 12.69 15.27
CA THR A 114 -11.74 12.04 16.42
C THR A 114 -10.29 11.66 16.14
N THR A 115 -9.98 11.24 14.91
CA THR A 115 -8.61 10.91 14.48
C THR A 115 -7.94 12.17 13.91
N GLN A 116 -6.86 12.64 14.53
CA GLN A 116 -6.10 13.82 14.08
C GLN A 116 -4.79 13.46 13.41
N TYR A 117 -4.26 12.28 13.69
CA TYR A 117 -2.98 11.76 13.21
C TYR A 117 -3.15 10.33 12.71
N PRO A 118 -2.28 9.85 11.79
CA PRO A 118 -2.31 8.46 11.35
C PRO A 118 -2.17 7.48 12.51
N GLU A 119 -3.11 6.54 12.64
CA GLU A 119 -3.09 5.50 13.67
C GLU A 119 -2.86 4.12 13.02
N PRO A 120 -1.65 3.52 13.15
CA PRO A 120 -1.38 2.19 12.61
C PRO A 120 -1.95 1.10 13.52
N GLY A 121 -2.42 0.01 12.89
CA GLY A 121 -2.82 -1.22 13.56
C GLY A 121 -2.54 -2.43 12.66
N MET A 122 -2.54 -3.63 13.24
CA MET A 122 -2.23 -4.85 12.49
C MET A 122 -3.45 -5.75 12.35
N LEU A 123 -3.94 -5.93 11.12
CA LEU A 123 -4.92 -6.96 10.78
C LEU A 123 -4.20 -8.29 10.60
N LYS A 124 -4.49 -9.25 11.45
CA LYS A 124 -3.98 -10.62 11.32
C LYS A 124 -4.88 -11.43 10.40
N TRP A 125 -4.27 -12.06 9.40
CA TRP A 125 -4.92 -13.05 8.55
C TRP A 125 -4.00 -14.26 8.38
N GLU A 126 -4.44 -15.44 8.82
CA GLU A 126 -3.61 -16.64 8.92
C GLU A 126 -2.28 -16.36 9.67
N ASP A 127 -1.15 -16.50 9.00
CA ASP A 127 0.21 -16.27 9.51
C ASP A 127 0.85 -14.96 9.00
N VAL A 128 0.07 -14.13 8.29
CA VAL A 128 0.49 -12.82 7.80
C VAL A 128 -0.24 -11.67 8.51
N HIS A 129 0.33 -10.48 8.43
CA HIS A 129 -0.26 -9.28 9.00
C HIS A 129 -0.28 -8.17 7.96
N PHE A 130 -1.43 -7.51 7.81
CA PHE A 130 -1.57 -6.27 7.05
C PHE A 130 -1.53 -5.10 8.02
N GLN A 131 -0.75 -4.08 7.71
CA GLN A 131 -0.77 -2.84 8.47
C GLN A 131 -1.91 -1.98 7.95
N LEU A 132 -2.90 -1.72 8.80
CA LEU A 132 -3.97 -0.79 8.53
C LEU A 132 -3.61 0.56 9.14
N VAL A 133 -3.78 1.65 8.40
CA VAL A 133 -3.52 3.00 8.89
C VAL A 133 -4.82 3.79 8.83
N ASP A 134 -5.41 4.07 10.00
CA ASP A 134 -6.57 4.94 10.11
C ASP A 134 -6.14 6.40 9.92
N LEU A 135 -6.68 7.05 8.90
CA LEU A 135 -6.42 8.43 8.57
C LEU A 135 -7.59 9.33 8.99
N ALA A 136 -7.28 10.57 9.31
CA ALA A 136 -8.30 11.56 9.61
C ALA A 136 -9.32 11.68 8.47
N ALA A 137 -10.56 11.98 8.83
CA ALA A 137 -11.66 12.09 7.88
C ALA A 137 -11.39 13.19 6.84
N ILE A 138 -11.61 12.89 5.58
CA ILE A 138 -11.45 13.84 4.48
C ILE A 138 -12.72 14.70 4.39
N SER A 139 -12.52 16.01 4.49
CA SER A 139 -13.59 17.00 4.41
C SER A 139 -13.02 18.31 3.88
N SER A 140 -13.74 18.96 2.97
CA SER A 140 -13.38 20.27 2.45
C SER A 140 -13.32 21.38 3.53
N ALA A 141 -14.06 21.19 4.63
CA ALA A 141 -14.06 22.13 5.77
C ALA A 141 -12.76 22.07 6.60
N HIS A 142 -12.02 20.95 6.56
CA HIS A 142 -10.82 20.73 7.36
C HIS A 142 -9.70 20.12 6.49
N PRO A 143 -8.98 20.96 5.72
CA PRO A 143 -7.91 20.47 4.87
C PRO A 143 -6.76 19.89 5.69
N LEU A 144 -6.27 18.72 5.27
CA LEU A 144 -5.17 17.99 5.91
C LEU A 144 -3.92 18.10 5.02
N PRO A 145 -3.01 19.04 5.23
CA PRO A 145 -1.84 19.23 4.35
C PRO A 145 -0.95 18.00 4.24
N TRP A 146 -0.87 17.20 5.30
CA TRP A 146 -0.03 16.00 5.42
C TRP A 146 -0.65 14.72 4.80
N LEU A 147 -1.92 14.76 4.38
CA LEU A 147 -2.62 13.56 3.91
C LEU A 147 -1.93 12.91 2.71
N GLY A 148 -1.46 13.71 1.76
CA GLY A 148 -0.76 13.22 0.57
C GLY A 148 0.52 12.46 0.91
N SER A 149 1.33 12.98 1.83
CA SER A 149 2.57 12.32 2.27
C SER A 149 2.30 11.04 3.06
N SER A 150 1.27 11.02 3.90
CA SER A 150 0.89 9.80 4.64
C SER A 150 0.40 8.66 3.75
N LEU A 151 -0.16 8.98 2.57
CA LEU A 151 -0.60 7.99 1.59
C LEU A 151 0.54 7.42 0.72
N GLN A 152 1.68 8.11 0.65
CA GLN A 152 2.80 7.73 -0.23
C GLN A 152 3.39 6.35 0.08
N SER A 153 3.27 5.86 1.31
CA SER A 153 3.75 4.55 1.74
C SER A 153 2.70 3.44 1.64
N ALA A 154 1.44 3.79 1.35
CA ALA A 154 0.37 2.81 1.25
C ALA A 154 0.45 1.98 -0.05
N ASP A 155 0.18 0.69 0.08
CA ASP A 155 0.09 -0.25 -1.05
C ASP A 155 -1.30 -0.27 -1.68
N ALA A 156 -2.33 0.08 -0.89
CA ALA A 156 -3.72 0.14 -1.30
C ALA A 156 -4.54 1.02 -0.34
N CYS A 157 -5.79 1.26 -0.72
CA CYS A 157 -6.73 2.10 0.01
C CYS A 157 -8.03 1.34 0.29
N LEU A 158 -8.57 1.49 1.50
CA LEU A 158 -9.95 1.18 1.84
C LEU A 158 -10.73 2.49 1.89
N LEU A 159 -11.61 2.72 0.92
CA LEU A 159 -12.52 3.85 0.91
C LEU A 159 -13.77 3.45 1.71
N VAL A 160 -13.84 3.90 2.96
CA VAL A 160 -14.92 3.54 3.88
C VAL A 160 -16.06 4.56 3.78
N VAL A 161 -17.24 4.09 3.47
CA VAL A 161 -18.44 4.91 3.34
C VAL A 161 -19.56 4.41 4.23
N ASP A 162 -20.43 5.31 4.64
CA ASP A 162 -21.68 4.99 5.35
C ASP A 162 -22.77 4.69 4.33
N LEU A 163 -23.09 3.41 4.13
CA LEU A 163 -24.12 3.01 3.17
C LEU A 163 -25.54 3.46 3.57
N SER A 164 -25.76 3.77 4.84
CA SER A 164 -27.06 4.27 5.34
C SER A 164 -27.26 5.77 5.12
N ASP A 165 -26.19 6.50 4.70
CA ASP A 165 -26.24 7.92 4.43
C ASP A 165 -26.75 8.16 2.99
N PRO A 166 -27.85 8.90 2.79
CA PRO A 166 -28.38 9.18 1.46
C PRO A 166 -27.41 9.97 0.58
N ASP A 167 -26.46 10.73 1.17
CA ASP A 167 -25.45 11.52 0.47
C ASP A 167 -24.14 10.75 0.25
N CYS A 168 -24.15 9.41 0.40
CA CYS A 168 -22.92 8.60 0.34
C CYS A 168 -22.16 8.74 -1.02
N LEU A 169 -22.87 8.85 -2.15
CA LEU A 169 -22.27 9.04 -3.47
C LEU A 169 -21.57 10.39 -3.59
N GLU A 170 -22.21 11.46 -3.15
CA GLU A 170 -21.63 12.80 -3.13
C GLU A 170 -20.39 12.87 -2.23
N GLN A 171 -20.43 12.15 -1.10
CA GLN A 171 -19.29 12.05 -0.19
C GLN A 171 -18.11 11.29 -0.83
N VAL A 172 -18.36 10.20 -1.55
CA VAL A 172 -17.34 9.49 -2.33
C VAL A 172 -16.69 10.41 -3.35
N ALA A 173 -17.50 11.10 -4.15
CA ALA A 173 -17.02 12.03 -5.16
C ALA A 173 -16.18 13.17 -4.54
N ALA A 174 -16.60 13.71 -3.41
CA ALA A 174 -15.86 14.75 -2.69
C ALA A 174 -14.49 14.26 -2.18
N VAL A 175 -14.41 13.03 -1.64
CA VAL A 175 -13.16 12.40 -1.22
C VAL A 175 -12.23 12.19 -2.41
N GLN A 176 -12.74 11.66 -3.52
CA GLN A 176 -11.95 11.47 -4.74
C GLN A 176 -11.39 12.80 -5.27
N GLN A 177 -12.21 13.86 -5.30
CA GLN A 177 -11.79 15.18 -5.74
C GLN A 177 -10.71 15.78 -4.84
N ASP A 178 -10.83 15.68 -3.52
CA ASP A 178 -9.80 16.17 -2.58
C ASP A 178 -8.46 15.43 -2.79
N LEU A 179 -8.51 14.11 -2.96
CA LEU A 179 -7.32 13.30 -3.22
C LEU A 179 -6.68 13.62 -4.58
N GLN A 180 -7.47 13.83 -5.63
CA GLN A 180 -6.96 14.23 -6.95
C GLN A 180 -6.24 15.57 -6.91
N GLN A 181 -6.74 16.55 -6.14
CA GLN A 181 -6.04 17.83 -5.94
C GLN A 181 -4.66 17.66 -5.31
N ARG A 182 -4.45 16.57 -4.57
CA ARG A 182 -3.18 16.18 -3.94
C ARG A 182 -2.34 15.24 -4.80
N LYS A 183 -2.72 15.05 -6.08
CA LYS A 183 -2.06 14.11 -7.00
C LYS A 183 -2.14 12.64 -6.52
N VAL A 184 -3.21 12.29 -5.82
CA VAL A 184 -3.53 10.92 -5.42
C VAL A 184 -4.78 10.48 -6.17
N SER A 185 -4.66 9.45 -6.99
CA SER A 185 -5.76 8.87 -7.76
C SER A 185 -6.14 7.51 -7.19
N LEU A 186 -7.39 7.36 -6.83
CA LEU A 186 -7.97 6.07 -6.48
C LEU A 186 -8.24 5.29 -7.78
N VAL A 187 -7.78 4.04 -7.85
CA VAL A 187 -7.88 3.21 -9.06
C VAL A 187 -8.54 1.86 -8.78
N THR A 188 -9.19 1.30 -9.80
CA THR A 188 -9.90 0.02 -9.72
C THR A 188 -9.01 -1.18 -10.01
N ALA A 189 -7.87 -0.96 -10.69
CA ALA A 189 -6.92 -2.01 -11.07
C ALA A 189 -6.09 -2.46 -9.86
N TRP A 190 -6.04 -3.77 -9.63
CA TRP A 190 -5.27 -4.38 -8.56
C TRP A 190 -4.09 -5.20 -9.08
N PRO A 191 -2.98 -5.27 -8.35
CA PRO A 191 -1.79 -6.03 -8.78
C PRO A 191 -2.06 -7.52 -9.03
N GLY A 192 -2.99 -8.11 -8.28
CA GLY A 192 -3.37 -9.51 -8.42
C GLY A 192 -4.07 -9.83 -9.74
N ASP A 193 -4.83 -8.89 -10.30
CA ASP A 193 -5.54 -9.04 -11.57
C ASP A 193 -4.57 -9.15 -12.74
N ALA A 194 -3.55 -8.27 -12.78
CA ALA A 194 -2.51 -8.28 -13.79
C ALA A 194 -1.69 -9.57 -13.75
N ALA A 195 -1.37 -10.06 -12.55
CA ALA A 195 -0.65 -11.30 -12.35
C ALA A 195 -1.47 -12.55 -12.81
N ALA A 196 -2.80 -12.51 -12.63
CA ALA A 196 -3.70 -13.56 -13.10
C ALA A 196 -3.81 -13.61 -14.64
N ALA A 197 -3.69 -12.45 -15.30
CA ALA A 197 -3.71 -12.32 -16.76
C ALA A 197 -2.37 -12.66 -17.44
N GLY A 198 -1.32 -13.01 -16.67
CA GLY A 198 0.02 -13.35 -17.21
C GLY A 198 0.81 -12.14 -17.70
N GLY A 199 0.39 -10.94 -17.36
CA GLY A 199 1.08 -9.68 -17.64
C GLY A 199 1.98 -9.26 -16.46
N ASP A 200 3.07 -8.54 -16.76
CA ASP A 200 3.82 -7.85 -15.70
C ASP A 200 2.93 -6.76 -15.10
N ALA A 201 2.77 -6.80 -13.77
CA ALA A 201 1.97 -5.82 -13.04
C ALA A 201 2.47 -4.36 -13.24
N ALA A 202 3.71 -4.20 -13.69
CA ALA A 202 4.30 -2.93 -14.07
C ALA A 202 3.71 -2.36 -15.37
N ASP A 203 3.46 -3.22 -16.38
CA ASP A 203 2.97 -2.79 -17.70
C ASP A 203 1.51 -2.29 -17.67
N ALA A 204 0.67 -2.86 -16.80
CA ALA A 204 -0.72 -2.42 -16.63
C ALA A 204 -0.83 -1.04 -15.94
N ALA A 205 0.16 -0.67 -15.14
CA ALA A 205 0.23 0.64 -14.50
C ALA A 205 0.80 1.72 -15.44
N ASP A 206 1.65 1.33 -16.41
CA ASP A 206 2.35 2.27 -17.31
C ASP A 206 1.52 2.69 -18.55
N ALA A 207 0.47 1.92 -18.90
CA ALA A 207 -0.29 2.16 -20.13
C ALA A 207 -1.23 3.40 -20.08
N ALA A 208 -1.36 4.09 -18.97
CA ALA A 208 -2.45 5.06 -18.79
C ALA A 208 -2.07 6.52 -18.54
N ASP A 209 -0.83 6.92 -18.38
CA ASP A 209 -0.51 8.35 -18.43
C ASP A 209 1.01 8.65 -18.39
N GLU A 210 1.55 9.23 -19.48
CA GLU A 210 2.88 9.85 -19.52
C GLU A 210 2.94 11.21 -18.76
N GLY A 211 1.85 11.59 -18.04
CA GLY A 211 1.62 12.98 -17.64
C GLY A 211 2.25 13.42 -16.32
N ASP A 212 2.15 12.68 -15.22
CA ASP A 212 2.72 13.09 -13.92
C ASP A 212 3.42 11.92 -13.22
N LEU A 213 4.75 11.91 -13.29
CA LEU A 213 5.61 10.90 -12.67
C LEU A 213 5.44 10.79 -11.14
N PHE A 214 4.81 11.79 -10.55
CA PHE A 214 4.61 11.93 -9.11
C PHE A 214 3.17 11.70 -8.65
N ALA A 215 2.27 11.38 -9.57
CA ALA A 215 0.91 11.01 -9.19
C ALA A 215 0.92 9.64 -8.50
N LEU A 216 0.40 9.58 -7.29
CA LEU A 216 0.20 8.34 -6.57
C LEU A 216 -1.09 7.67 -7.05
N ARG A 217 -1.00 6.42 -7.49
CA ARG A 217 -2.17 5.62 -7.87
C ARG A 217 -2.36 4.52 -6.83
N LEU A 218 -3.49 4.56 -6.12
CA LEU A 218 -3.81 3.60 -5.07
C LEU A 218 -4.93 2.66 -5.50
N PRO A 219 -4.65 1.35 -5.66
CA PRO A 219 -5.68 0.33 -5.75
C PRO A 219 -6.67 0.49 -4.60
N THR A 220 -7.96 0.56 -4.92
CA THR A 220 -8.98 0.93 -3.94
C THR A 220 -10.09 -0.10 -3.86
N LEU A 221 -10.39 -0.52 -2.62
CA LEU A 221 -11.57 -1.28 -2.26
C LEU A 221 -12.57 -0.33 -1.59
N LEU A 222 -13.78 -0.26 -2.11
CA LEU A 222 -14.89 0.42 -1.46
C LEU A 222 -15.42 -0.45 -0.33
N VAL A 223 -15.44 0.07 0.88
CA VAL A 223 -16.00 -0.62 2.06
C VAL A 223 -17.30 0.06 2.43
N ALA A 224 -18.41 -0.57 1.98
CA ALA A 224 -19.76 -0.14 2.28
C ALA A 224 -20.12 -0.57 3.72
N ASN A 225 -19.95 0.35 4.66
CA ASN A 225 -20.11 0.09 6.08
C ASN A 225 -21.53 0.40 6.57
N LYS A 226 -21.82 -0.02 7.80
CA LYS A 226 -23.11 0.13 8.50
C LYS A 226 -24.27 -0.66 7.86
N ALA A 227 -23.95 -1.82 7.27
CA ALA A 227 -24.92 -2.74 6.71
C ALA A 227 -26.05 -3.13 7.69
N ASP A 228 -25.76 -3.09 8.99
CA ASP A 228 -26.71 -3.38 10.06
C ASP A 228 -27.86 -2.36 10.19
N LEU A 229 -27.73 -1.18 9.62
CA LEU A 229 -28.74 -0.13 9.62
C LEU A 229 -29.74 -0.24 8.46
N LEU A 230 -29.48 -1.11 7.49
CA LEU A 230 -30.25 -1.25 6.25
C LEU A 230 -31.12 -2.50 6.24
N ALA A 231 -32.31 -2.38 5.70
CA ALA A 231 -33.25 -3.52 5.57
C ALA A 231 -32.82 -4.50 4.46
N ASP A 232 -32.23 -3.99 3.37
CA ASP A 232 -31.73 -4.76 2.22
C ASP A 232 -30.39 -4.18 1.72
N ALA A 233 -29.37 -4.31 2.54
CA ALA A 233 -28.05 -3.80 2.25
C ALA A 233 -27.43 -4.38 0.96
N ALA A 234 -27.84 -5.57 0.52
CA ALA A 234 -27.33 -6.17 -0.71
C ALA A 234 -27.83 -5.42 -1.95
N THR A 235 -29.09 -5.02 -1.98
CA THR A 235 -29.67 -4.20 -3.05
C THR A 235 -29.06 -2.80 -3.04
N ASP A 236 -28.86 -2.19 -1.86
CA ASP A 236 -28.26 -0.86 -1.75
C ASP A 236 -26.81 -0.84 -2.23
N VAL A 237 -26.01 -1.88 -1.93
CA VAL A 237 -24.65 -2.04 -2.45
C VAL A 237 -24.64 -2.21 -3.96
N ALA A 238 -25.57 -3.00 -4.52
CA ALA A 238 -25.66 -3.16 -5.97
C ALA A 238 -25.96 -1.82 -6.67
N ALA A 239 -26.90 -1.04 -6.13
CA ALA A 239 -27.23 0.29 -6.61
C ALA A 239 -26.04 1.26 -6.50
N LEU A 240 -25.30 1.23 -5.39
CA LEU A 240 -24.08 2.01 -5.22
C LEU A 240 -23.06 1.66 -6.30
N GLY A 241 -22.83 0.36 -6.56
CA GLY A 241 -21.87 -0.10 -7.57
C GLY A 241 -22.26 0.24 -9.02
N GLU A 242 -23.56 0.46 -9.31
CA GLU A 242 -24.03 0.91 -10.63
C GLU A 242 -23.89 2.42 -10.82
N LEU A 243 -23.97 3.19 -9.75
CA LEU A 243 -24.00 4.66 -9.78
C LEU A 243 -22.64 5.30 -9.54
N GLU A 244 -21.71 4.57 -8.90
CA GLU A 244 -20.39 5.07 -8.60
C GLU A 244 -19.46 4.97 -9.82
N GLU A 245 -18.72 6.04 -10.10
CA GLU A 245 -17.64 6.04 -11.10
C GLU A 245 -16.33 6.57 -10.48
N PRO A 246 -15.21 5.83 -10.63
CA PRO A 246 -15.03 4.52 -11.27
C PRO A 246 -15.57 3.38 -10.40
N HIS A 247 -16.08 2.31 -11.00
CA HIS A 247 -16.65 1.15 -10.29
C HIS A 247 -15.59 0.39 -9.48
N PHE A 248 -15.43 0.73 -8.21
CA PHE A 248 -14.52 0.03 -7.32
C PHE A 248 -15.07 -1.36 -6.94
N PRO A 249 -14.20 -2.38 -6.76
CA PRO A 249 -14.62 -3.57 -6.05
C PRO A 249 -15.16 -3.17 -4.68
N THR A 250 -16.31 -3.74 -4.28
CA THR A 250 -17.04 -3.32 -3.09
C THR A 250 -17.21 -4.46 -2.12
N LEU A 251 -16.97 -4.21 -0.83
CA LEU A 251 -17.21 -5.13 0.26
C LEU A 251 -18.24 -4.54 1.22
N LEU A 252 -19.34 -5.29 1.44
CA LEU A 252 -20.39 -4.93 2.39
C LEU A 252 -20.01 -5.38 3.80
N VAL A 253 -19.97 -4.43 4.74
CA VAL A 253 -19.58 -4.72 6.13
C VAL A 253 -20.45 -3.99 7.16
N SER A 254 -20.41 -4.48 8.38
CA SER A 254 -20.80 -3.72 9.57
C SER A 254 -19.66 -3.76 10.58
N ALA A 255 -19.02 -2.63 10.83
CA ALA A 255 -18.02 -2.50 11.88
C ALA A 255 -18.63 -2.69 13.28
N GLU A 256 -19.93 -2.41 13.45
CA GLU A 256 -20.65 -2.59 14.73
C GLU A 256 -20.89 -4.07 15.04
N THR A 257 -21.43 -4.83 14.11
CA THR A 257 -21.78 -6.25 14.31
C THR A 257 -20.65 -7.22 13.99
N GLY A 258 -19.68 -6.81 13.18
CA GLY A 258 -18.62 -7.66 12.68
C GLY A 258 -18.94 -8.38 11.36
N GLN A 259 -20.13 -8.14 10.78
CA GLN A 259 -20.55 -8.73 9.51
C GLN A 259 -19.56 -8.36 8.39
N GLY A 260 -19.16 -9.32 7.55
CA GLY A 260 -18.31 -9.13 6.38
C GLY A 260 -16.83 -8.86 6.69
N LEU A 261 -16.44 -8.64 7.95
CA LEU A 261 -15.05 -8.30 8.29
C LEU A 261 -14.07 -9.45 8.04
N GLY A 262 -14.54 -10.71 8.14
CA GLY A 262 -13.73 -11.90 7.89
C GLY A 262 -13.25 -12.04 6.45
N ASP A 263 -13.92 -11.40 5.50
CA ASP A 263 -13.63 -11.50 4.07
C ASP A 263 -12.51 -10.55 3.63
N LEU A 264 -12.19 -9.54 4.44
CA LEU A 264 -11.21 -8.52 4.09
C LEU A 264 -9.79 -9.08 3.94
N GLY A 265 -9.35 -9.93 4.86
CA GLY A 265 -8.00 -10.53 4.82
C GLY A 265 -7.76 -11.38 3.57
N PRO A 266 -8.61 -12.40 3.29
CA PRO A 266 -8.53 -13.20 2.06
C PRO A 266 -8.60 -12.35 0.80
N TRP A 267 -9.50 -11.35 0.78
CA TRP A 267 -9.67 -10.47 -0.36
C TRP A 267 -8.41 -9.65 -0.63
N LEU A 268 -7.84 -8.99 0.38
CA LEU A 268 -6.60 -8.21 0.26
C LEU A 268 -5.42 -9.08 -0.19
N TRP A 269 -5.32 -10.30 0.33
CA TRP A 269 -4.27 -11.25 -0.07
C TRP A 269 -4.30 -11.54 -1.57
N GLN A 270 -5.48 -11.83 -2.08
CA GLN A 270 -5.68 -12.14 -3.50
C GLN A 270 -5.48 -10.89 -4.37
N ALA A 271 -6.11 -9.78 -4.02
CA ALA A 271 -6.10 -8.55 -4.81
C ALA A 271 -4.71 -7.91 -4.91
N LEU A 272 -3.91 -8.00 -3.84
CA LEU A 272 -2.51 -7.53 -3.86
C LEU A 272 -1.56 -8.51 -4.55
N GLY A 273 -2.01 -9.73 -4.90
CA GLY A 273 -1.19 -10.73 -5.56
C GLY A 273 0.01 -11.16 -4.72
N LEU A 274 -0.18 -11.35 -3.41
CA LEU A 274 0.89 -11.67 -2.49
C LEU A 274 1.22 -13.16 -2.49
N VAL A 275 2.48 -13.46 -2.19
CA VAL A 275 3.03 -14.82 -2.05
C VAL A 275 3.84 -14.86 -0.76
N ARG A 276 3.59 -15.84 0.11
CA ARG A 276 4.35 -16.04 1.35
C ARG A 276 5.43 -17.09 1.16
N ILE A 277 6.60 -16.79 1.68
CA ILE A 277 7.76 -17.66 1.62
C ILE A 277 8.31 -17.82 3.04
N TYR A 278 8.53 -19.05 3.45
CA TYR A 278 9.18 -19.34 4.70
C TYR A 278 10.68 -19.46 4.49
N THR A 279 11.44 -19.12 5.51
CA THR A 279 12.89 -19.28 5.45
C THR A 279 13.37 -20.32 6.46
N LYS A 280 14.45 -20.97 6.12
CA LYS A 280 15.10 -21.95 6.94
C LYS A 280 16.59 -21.67 7.03
N THR A 281 17.14 -21.71 8.23
CA THR A 281 18.59 -21.69 8.43
C THR A 281 19.15 -23.10 8.22
N PRO A 282 20.30 -23.28 7.56
CA PRO A 282 20.92 -24.58 7.38
C PRO A 282 20.99 -25.37 8.68
N GLY A 283 20.52 -26.63 8.66
CA GLY A 283 20.50 -27.51 9.81
C GLY A 283 19.42 -27.24 10.87
N LYS A 284 18.55 -26.24 10.69
CA LYS A 284 17.42 -25.94 11.58
C LYS A 284 16.07 -26.21 10.91
N PRO A 285 14.98 -26.41 11.68
CA PRO A 285 13.63 -26.48 11.11
C PRO A 285 13.23 -25.14 10.46
N ALA A 286 12.26 -25.21 9.56
CA ALA A 286 11.68 -24.02 8.95
C ALA A 286 10.96 -23.16 10.01
N LEU A 287 11.04 -21.84 9.85
CA LEU A 287 10.29 -20.87 10.66
C LEU A 287 8.97 -20.57 9.93
N HIS A 288 7.85 -21.06 10.47
CA HIS A 288 6.51 -20.89 9.88
C HIS A 288 5.71 -19.75 10.52
N ASP A 289 6.20 -19.15 11.58
CA ASP A 289 5.52 -18.10 12.34
C ASP A 289 5.74 -16.68 11.80
N ARG A 290 6.69 -16.50 10.87
CA ARG A 290 7.02 -15.21 10.26
C ARG A 290 7.40 -15.38 8.79
N PRO A 291 6.43 -15.55 7.87
CA PRO A 291 6.73 -15.63 6.47
C PRO A 291 7.22 -14.28 5.92
N PHE A 292 8.10 -14.33 4.93
CA PHE A 292 8.36 -13.20 4.06
C PHE A 292 7.26 -13.13 3.01
N THR A 293 6.80 -11.93 2.70
CA THR A 293 5.79 -11.68 1.67
C THR A 293 6.39 -10.94 0.50
N LEU A 294 6.11 -11.42 -0.71
CA LEU A 294 6.50 -10.80 -1.96
C LEU A 294 5.28 -10.65 -2.85
N ARG A 295 5.34 -9.73 -3.81
CA ARG A 295 4.33 -9.64 -4.87
C ARG A 295 4.60 -10.65 -5.97
N ARG A 296 3.56 -11.11 -6.62
CA ARG A 296 3.71 -11.92 -7.85
C ARG A 296 4.49 -11.11 -8.88
N GLY A 297 5.41 -11.79 -9.59
CA GLY A 297 6.41 -11.15 -10.45
C GLY A 297 7.74 -10.85 -9.76
N GLU A 298 7.78 -10.69 -8.44
CA GLU A 298 9.00 -10.46 -7.65
C GLU A 298 9.40 -11.68 -6.79
N GLN A 299 8.58 -12.73 -6.76
CA GLN A 299 8.75 -13.92 -5.92
C GLN A 299 9.89 -14.83 -6.43
N THR A 300 11.10 -14.32 -6.44
CA THR A 300 12.29 -15.10 -6.80
C THR A 300 13.15 -15.36 -5.56
N VAL A 301 14.03 -16.37 -5.64
CA VAL A 301 15.02 -16.62 -4.60
C VAL A 301 15.89 -15.39 -4.34
N GLY A 302 16.24 -14.65 -5.39
CA GLY A 302 16.95 -13.37 -5.27
C GLY A 302 16.13 -12.29 -4.57
N GLY A 303 14.81 -12.27 -4.77
CA GLY A 303 13.86 -11.40 -4.07
C GLY A 303 13.85 -11.68 -2.56
N VAL A 304 13.69 -12.95 -2.19
CA VAL A 304 13.76 -13.37 -0.78
C VAL A 304 15.09 -13.02 -0.14
N ALA A 305 16.21 -13.27 -0.84
CA ALA A 305 17.53 -12.95 -0.29
C ALA A 305 17.71 -11.46 0.00
N ARG A 306 17.11 -10.56 -0.83
CA ARG A 306 17.11 -9.11 -0.59
C ARG A 306 16.31 -8.71 0.66
N LEU A 307 15.16 -9.36 0.88
CA LEU A 307 14.32 -9.12 2.07
C LEU A 307 15.02 -9.59 3.35
N VAL A 308 15.73 -10.72 3.30
CA VAL A 308 16.49 -11.23 4.46
C VAL A 308 17.65 -10.30 4.79
N HIS A 309 18.50 -10.02 3.82
CA HIS A 309 19.62 -9.07 3.98
C HIS A 309 20.23 -8.70 2.63
N ARG A 310 20.51 -7.39 2.41
CA ARG A 310 21.08 -6.87 1.14
C ARG A 310 22.42 -7.54 0.76
N GLU A 311 23.31 -7.80 1.73
CA GLU A 311 24.58 -8.48 1.47
C GLU A 311 24.39 -9.94 1.09
N MET A 312 23.39 -10.62 1.70
CA MET A 312 23.07 -12.00 1.35
C MET A 312 22.63 -12.12 -0.12
N ALA A 313 21.88 -11.15 -0.60
CA ALA A 313 21.48 -11.11 -2.01
C ALA A 313 22.69 -10.95 -2.98
N LYS A 314 23.78 -10.29 -2.56
CA LYS A 314 25.01 -10.14 -3.37
C LYS A 314 25.86 -11.41 -3.38
N THR A 315 25.93 -12.11 -2.25
CA THR A 315 26.82 -13.28 -2.05
C THR A 315 26.11 -14.62 -2.31
N LEU A 316 24.81 -14.60 -2.65
CA LEU A 316 23.99 -15.77 -2.89
C LEU A 316 24.57 -16.64 -4.02
N LYS A 317 24.90 -17.90 -3.69
CA LYS A 317 25.38 -18.91 -4.63
C LYS A 317 24.24 -19.77 -5.18
N TYR A 318 23.43 -20.32 -4.29
CA TYR A 318 22.26 -21.13 -4.60
C TYR A 318 21.29 -21.13 -3.43
N ALA A 319 20.09 -21.65 -3.65
CA ALA A 319 19.17 -21.97 -2.57
C ALA A 319 18.69 -23.42 -2.64
N ARG A 320 18.22 -23.94 -1.52
CA ARG A 320 17.43 -25.17 -1.49
C ARG A 320 15.99 -24.80 -1.23
N VAL A 321 15.08 -25.43 -1.98
CA VAL A 321 13.64 -25.12 -1.91
C VAL A 321 12.86 -26.41 -1.62
N TRP A 322 11.88 -26.30 -0.73
CA TRP A 322 10.88 -27.31 -0.40
C TRP A 322 9.50 -26.66 -0.64
N GLY A 323 8.64 -27.36 -1.35
CA GLY A 323 7.27 -26.91 -1.57
C GLY A 323 6.81 -26.94 -3.03
N PRO A 324 5.72 -26.25 -3.36
CA PRO A 324 5.04 -26.41 -4.67
C PRO A 324 5.84 -25.96 -5.91
N SER A 325 6.86 -25.12 -5.77
CA SER A 325 7.63 -24.62 -6.93
C SER A 325 8.69 -25.62 -7.43
N VAL A 326 8.93 -26.70 -6.71
CA VAL A 326 9.97 -27.67 -7.03
C VAL A 326 9.41 -29.09 -7.19
N VAL A 327 10.08 -29.92 -8.00
CA VAL A 327 9.68 -31.30 -8.22
C VAL A 327 10.16 -32.21 -7.08
N ALA A 328 11.34 -31.93 -6.53
CA ALA A 328 11.95 -32.69 -5.44
C ALA A 328 12.20 -31.83 -4.22
N GLU A 329 11.87 -32.33 -3.04
CA GLU A 329 12.12 -31.67 -1.76
C GLU A 329 13.60 -31.36 -1.54
N GLY A 330 13.92 -30.11 -1.20
CA GLY A 330 15.30 -29.65 -1.02
C GLY A 330 16.07 -29.48 -2.33
N GLN A 331 15.38 -29.31 -3.44
CA GLN A 331 15.99 -29.08 -4.74
C GLN A 331 16.89 -27.85 -4.74
N HIS A 332 18.06 -27.97 -5.35
CA HIS A 332 18.98 -26.85 -5.58
C HIS A 332 18.48 -25.99 -6.73
N VAL A 333 18.34 -24.70 -6.48
CA VAL A 333 17.85 -23.74 -7.45
C VAL A 333 18.73 -22.49 -7.49
N GLY A 334 18.70 -21.80 -8.63
CA GLY A 334 19.43 -20.55 -8.82
C GLY A 334 18.65 -19.33 -8.31
N ARG A 335 19.28 -18.16 -8.45
CA ARG A 335 18.75 -16.86 -8.00
C ARG A 335 17.40 -16.49 -8.61
N ASP A 336 17.21 -16.83 -9.88
CA ASP A 336 16.04 -16.41 -10.67
C ASP A 336 14.88 -17.42 -10.61
N HIS A 337 15.03 -18.48 -9.79
CA HIS A 337 13.95 -19.45 -9.59
C HIS A 337 12.72 -18.77 -8.98
N VAL A 338 11.59 -18.97 -9.63
CA VAL A 338 10.29 -18.40 -9.21
C VAL A 338 9.68 -19.30 -8.16
N LEU A 339 9.35 -18.70 -7.01
CA LEU A 339 8.81 -19.39 -5.85
C LEU A 339 7.28 -19.38 -5.88
N ALA A 340 6.67 -20.42 -5.30
CA ALA A 340 5.24 -20.52 -5.08
C ALA A 340 4.85 -20.18 -3.65
N ASP A 341 3.56 -19.90 -3.41
CA ASP A 341 3.06 -19.65 -2.05
C ASP A 341 3.33 -20.85 -1.13
N ARG A 342 3.84 -20.57 0.05
CA ARG A 342 4.25 -21.54 1.10
C ARG A 342 5.52 -22.32 0.80
N ASP A 343 6.31 -21.95 -0.18
CA ASP A 343 7.65 -22.52 -0.31
C ASP A 343 8.52 -22.21 0.91
N VAL A 344 9.39 -23.16 1.24
CA VAL A 344 10.44 -23.00 2.25
C VAL A 344 11.78 -22.87 1.55
N VAL A 345 12.52 -21.81 1.85
CA VAL A 345 13.80 -21.48 1.20
C VAL A 345 14.94 -21.49 2.20
N GLU A 346 16.01 -22.22 1.87
CA GLU A 346 17.29 -22.20 2.57
C GLU A 346 18.33 -21.53 1.68
N LEU A 347 18.81 -20.36 2.07
CA LEU A 347 19.76 -19.55 1.29
C LEU A 347 21.21 -19.96 1.62
N HIS A 348 22.03 -20.14 0.59
CA HIS A 348 23.46 -20.48 0.71
C HIS A 348 24.31 -19.40 0.03
N THR A 349 25.22 -18.80 0.83
CA THR A 349 26.12 -17.70 0.43
C THR A 349 27.58 -18.13 0.34
#